data_28e0681e15bd5d43abcb29b569f6ab72
#
_entry.id   28e0681e15bd5d43abcb29b569f6ab72
#
_cell.length_a   1.000
_cell.length_b   1.000
_cell.length_c   1.000
_cell.angle_alpha   90.00
_cell.angle_beta   90.00
_cell.angle_gamma   90.00
#
_symmetry.space_group_name_H-M   'P 1'
#
loop_
_entity.id
_entity.type
_entity.pdbx_description
1 polymer ?
#
loop_
_entity_poly.entity_id
_entity_poly.type
_entity_poly.pdbx_seq_one_letter_code
_entity_poly.pdbx_strand_id
1 'polypeptide(L)'
;MGSFKGQVKMTDLTYNPHKEINLEDRKRRLLFRAWHRGIKELDLIFGNFVEANIKGFTLEDIIWFESLFEENDQEILGWVTNGENVPEKFDDEMMARIQKLDFMTLKAK
;
A
#
# COMPACT_ATOMS: atom_id res chain seq x y z
N MET A 1 -32.52 -1.53 -22.35
CA MET A 1 -31.74 -1.96 -22.17
C MET A 1 -31.33 -1.80 -21.76
N GLY A 2 -31.77 -1.73 -21.88
CA GLY A 2 -30.76 -2.00 -21.42
C GLY A 2 -30.60 -1.69 -21.05
N SER A 3 -30.88 -1.22 -20.94
CA SER A 3 -30.14 -1.40 -20.61
C SER A 3 -29.94 -1.12 -20.31
N PHE A 4 -29.90 -0.88 -20.32
CA PHE A 4 -29.03 -1.10 -20.12
C PHE A 4 -28.77 -0.92 -19.70
N LYS A 5 -29.18 -0.46 -19.64
CA LYS A 5 -28.42 -0.74 -19.44
C LYS A 5 -27.83 -0.90 -19.05
N GLY A 6 -28.48 -0.65 -19.46
CA GLY A 6 -27.36 -1.16 -19.21
C GLY A 6 -27.06 -1.13 -18.98
N GLN A 7 -26.84 -0.93 -18.94
CA GLN A 7 -26.04 -1.39 -18.81
C GLN A 7 -25.34 -1.45 -18.58
N VAL A 8 -25.64 -1.28 -18.67
CA VAL A 8 -24.57 -1.80 -18.57
C VAL A 8 -24.08 -1.79 -18.54
N LYS A 9 -23.86 -1.90 -18.65
CA LYS A 9 -22.96 -2.31 -18.67
C LYS A 9 -22.49 -2.59 -18.36
N MET A 10 -22.75 -2.54 -18.60
CA MET A 10 -21.97 -3.16 -18.50
C MET A 10 -21.45 -3.31 -18.41
N THR A 11 -21.51 -3.29 -18.59
CA THR A 11 -20.70 -3.79 -18.57
C THR A 11 -20.29 -3.87 -18.48
N ASP A 12 -20.34 -3.83 -18.61
CA ASP A 12 -19.70 -4.20 -18.43
C ASP A 12 -19.42 -4.49 -18.08
N LEU A 13 -19.70 -4.55 -17.93
CA LEU A 13 -19.16 -4.99 -17.48
C LEU A 13 -18.21 -5.12 -17.44
N THR A 14 -17.87 -5.25 -17.87
CA THR A 14 -16.78 -5.35 -17.80
C THR A 14 -16.12 -4.24 -17.51
N TYR A 15 -16.17 -3.50 -18.06
CA TYR A 15 -15.71 -2.54 -17.48
C TYR A 15 -15.89 -2.76 -16.19
N ASN A 16 -15.40 -2.32 -15.62
CA ASN A 16 -15.42 -2.70 -14.45
C ASN A 16 -15.40 -1.56 -13.63
N PRO A 17 -16.46 -1.02 -13.42
CA PRO A 17 -16.56 0.15 -12.64
C PRO A 17 -16.12 -0.11 -11.26
N HIS A 18 -16.15 -1.35 -10.85
CA HIS A 18 -15.78 -1.53 -9.50
C HIS A 18 -14.35 -1.20 -9.24
N LYS A 19 -13.57 -1.03 -10.25
CA LYS A 19 -12.24 -0.64 -9.96
C LYS A 19 -12.18 0.70 -9.35
N GLU A 20 -13.03 1.59 -9.80
CA GLU A 20 -12.93 2.91 -9.28
C GLU A 20 -13.45 3.05 -7.93
N ILE A 21 -14.53 2.34 -7.67
CA ILE A 21 -15.10 2.53 -6.40
C ILE A 21 -14.35 1.85 -5.36
N ASN A 22 -13.34 1.14 -5.73
CA ASN A 22 -12.70 0.33 -4.77
C ASN A 22 -11.49 0.94 -4.15
N LEU A 23 -11.41 2.27 -4.12
CA LEU A 23 -10.33 2.89 -3.39
C LEU A 23 -10.38 2.47 -1.93
N GLU A 24 -11.57 2.47 -1.33
CA GLU A 24 -11.67 2.06 0.06
C GLU A 24 -11.35 0.57 0.22
N ASP A 25 -11.77 -0.24 -0.73
CA ASP A 25 -11.43 -1.66 -0.68
C ASP A 25 -9.93 -1.86 -0.81
N ARG A 26 -9.30 -1.10 -1.69
CA ARG A 26 -7.86 -1.21 -1.86
C ARG A 26 -7.13 -0.78 -0.60
N LYS A 27 -7.66 0.24 0.08
CA LYS A 27 -7.07 0.65 1.34
C LYS A 27 -7.16 -0.46 2.38
N ARG A 28 -8.31 -1.11 2.46
CA ARG A 28 -8.47 -2.20 3.42
C ARG A 28 -7.51 -3.35 3.11
N ARG A 29 -7.41 -3.71 1.84
CA ARG A 29 -6.50 -4.78 1.45
C ARG A 29 -5.05 -4.40 1.73
N LEU A 30 -4.71 -3.13 1.46
CA LEU A 30 -3.36 -2.68 1.72
C LEU A 30 -3.04 -2.77 3.21
N LEU A 31 -3.95 -2.33 4.04
CA LEU A 31 -3.74 -2.38 5.48
C LEU A 31 -3.56 -3.81 5.95
N PHE A 32 -4.38 -4.73 5.43
CA PHE A 32 -4.23 -6.13 5.78
C PHE A 32 -2.85 -6.64 5.36
N ARG A 33 -2.45 -6.35 4.12
CA ARG A 33 -1.15 -6.80 3.64
C ARG A 33 -0.01 -6.19 4.43
N ALA A 34 -0.17 -4.95 4.87
CA ALA A 34 0.87 -4.29 5.63
C ALA A 34 1.12 -4.99 6.96
N TRP A 35 0.08 -5.52 7.57
CA TRP A 35 0.22 -6.21 8.84
C TRP A 35 0.58 -7.69 8.70
N HIS A 36 0.62 -8.19 7.46
CA HIS A 36 0.86 -9.64 7.24
C HIS A 36 1.93 -9.84 6.18
N ARG A 37 3.12 -9.27 6.45
CA ARG A 37 4.21 -9.36 5.48
C ARG A 37 4.97 -10.67 5.53
N GLY A 38 4.96 -11.35 6.63
CA GLY A 38 5.70 -12.58 6.74
C GLY A 38 6.97 -12.44 7.55
N ILE A 39 7.48 -11.24 7.70
CA ILE A 39 8.60 -10.95 8.59
C ILE A 39 8.04 -10.01 9.64
N LYS A 40 8.21 -10.37 10.90
CA LYS A 40 7.57 -9.63 11.97
C LYS A 40 7.98 -8.17 11.98
N GLU A 41 9.24 -7.90 11.71
CA GLU A 41 9.69 -6.51 11.68
C GLU A 41 8.94 -5.71 10.63
N LEU A 42 8.71 -6.31 9.46
CA LEU A 42 7.99 -5.60 8.41
C LEU A 42 6.52 -5.46 8.74
N ASP A 43 5.93 -6.45 9.41
CA ASP A 43 4.56 -6.30 9.86
C ASP A 43 4.43 -5.06 10.74
N LEU A 44 5.35 -4.89 11.68
CA LEU A 44 5.30 -3.77 12.58
C LEU A 44 5.58 -2.45 11.87
N ILE A 45 6.58 -2.44 10.99
CA ILE A 45 6.93 -1.22 10.29
C ILE A 45 5.79 -0.78 9.39
N PHE A 46 5.36 -1.65 8.49
CA PHE A 46 4.36 -1.25 7.51
C PHE A 46 2.97 -1.20 8.10
N GLY A 47 2.66 -2.13 9.01
CA GLY A 47 1.36 -2.09 9.65
C GLY A 47 1.13 -0.78 10.36
N ASN A 48 2.10 -0.35 11.15
CA ASN A 48 1.96 0.91 11.88
C ASN A 48 1.96 2.10 10.94
N PHE A 49 2.85 2.12 9.96
CA PHE A 49 2.93 3.27 9.07
C PHE A 49 1.66 3.42 8.24
N VAL A 50 1.21 2.32 7.65
CA VAL A 50 0.02 2.37 6.79
C VAL A 50 -1.20 2.71 7.63
N GLU A 51 -1.34 2.08 8.78
CA GLU A 51 -2.50 2.34 9.61
C GLU A 51 -2.59 3.80 10.02
N ALA A 52 -1.45 4.41 10.32
CA ALA A 52 -1.44 5.79 10.76
C ALA A 52 -1.75 6.77 9.62
N ASN A 53 -1.51 6.38 8.38
CA ASN A 53 -1.58 7.30 7.27
C ASN A 53 -2.61 6.97 6.20
N ILE A 54 -3.25 5.81 6.31
CA ILE A 54 -4.05 5.27 5.21
C ILE A 54 -5.20 6.19 4.80
N LYS A 55 -5.77 6.91 5.75
CA LYS A 55 -6.91 7.76 5.42
C LYS A 55 -6.54 8.85 4.46
N GLY A 56 -5.30 9.32 4.52
CA GLY A 56 -4.85 10.38 3.63
C GLY A 56 -4.18 9.89 2.37
N PHE A 57 -4.09 8.58 2.18
CA PHE A 57 -3.42 8.07 0.99
C PHE A 57 -4.23 8.33 -0.26
N THR A 58 -3.55 8.81 -1.29
CA THR A 58 -4.15 8.91 -2.61
C THR A 58 -4.06 7.56 -3.29
N LEU A 59 -4.72 7.45 -4.44
CA LEU A 59 -4.60 6.23 -5.23
C LEU A 59 -3.14 5.98 -5.59
N GLU A 60 -2.40 7.03 -5.91
CA GLU A 60 -0.99 6.86 -6.26
C GLU A 60 -0.20 6.31 -5.09
N ASP A 61 -0.49 6.76 -3.88
CA ASP A 61 0.19 6.24 -2.70
C ASP A 61 -0.08 4.75 -2.54
N ILE A 62 -1.33 4.35 -2.76
CA ILE A 62 -1.70 2.96 -2.60
C ILE A 62 -1.01 2.10 -3.65
N ILE A 63 -0.96 2.57 -4.90
CA ILE A 63 -0.28 1.84 -5.95
C ILE A 63 1.21 1.69 -5.61
N TRP A 64 1.80 2.73 -5.05
CA TRP A 64 3.20 2.68 -4.65
C TRP A 64 3.43 1.55 -3.65
N PHE A 65 2.59 1.46 -2.62
CA PHE A 65 2.73 0.40 -1.63
C PHE A 65 2.42 -0.97 -2.21
N GLU A 66 1.43 -1.07 -3.08
CA GLU A 66 1.12 -2.35 -3.70
C GLU A 66 2.31 -2.84 -4.51
N SER A 67 2.98 -1.93 -5.20
CA SER A 67 4.17 -2.29 -5.96
C SER A 67 5.31 -2.69 -5.04
N LEU A 68 5.51 -1.93 -3.97
CA LEU A 68 6.57 -2.24 -3.02
C LEU A 68 6.35 -3.62 -2.40
N PHE A 69 5.10 -3.94 -2.06
CA PHE A 69 4.80 -5.19 -1.39
C PHE A 69 4.98 -6.41 -2.28
N GLU A 70 5.21 -6.21 -3.57
CA GLU A 70 5.54 -7.33 -4.46
C GLU A 70 7.03 -7.67 -4.41
N GLU A 71 7.84 -6.83 -3.79
CA GLU A 71 9.27 -7.08 -3.74
C GLU A 71 9.61 -8.05 -2.62
N ASN A 72 10.84 -8.53 -2.63
CA ASN A 72 11.32 -9.48 -1.63
C ASN A 72 11.39 -8.82 -0.26
N ASP A 73 10.83 -9.48 0.74
CA ASP A 73 10.74 -8.92 2.08
C ASP A 73 12.10 -8.63 2.69
N GLN A 74 13.09 -9.49 2.47
CA GLN A 74 14.41 -9.24 3.03
C GLN A 74 15.03 -8.00 2.43
N GLU A 75 14.81 -7.79 1.14
CA GLU A 75 15.34 -6.60 0.51
C GLU A 75 14.63 -5.36 1.01
N ILE A 76 13.30 -5.43 1.13
CA ILE A 76 12.55 -4.31 1.66
C ILE A 76 13.05 -3.94 3.04
N LEU A 77 13.28 -4.94 3.88
CA LEU A 77 13.75 -4.67 5.22
C LEU A 77 15.07 -3.92 5.21
N GLY A 78 15.99 -4.33 4.33
CA GLY A 78 17.26 -3.63 4.21
C GLY A 78 17.09 -2.20 3.73
N TRP A 79 16.19 -1.99 2.77
CA TRP A 79 15.96 -0.63 2.26
C TRP A 79 15.45 0.27 3.37
N VAL A 80 14.53 -0.23 4.17
CA VAL A 80 13.90 0.59 5.19
C VAL A 80 14.83 0.85 6.37
N THR A 81 15.56 -0.16 6.79
CA THR A 81 16.36 -0.03 8.00
C THR A 81 17.76 0.49 7.73
N ASN A 82 18.34 0.14 6.59
CA ASN A 82 19.70 0.58 6.28
C ASN A 82 19.76 1.69 5.24
N GLY A 83 18.73 1.82 4.43
CA GLY A 83 18.71 2.85 3.42
C GLY A 83 19.63 2.60 2.25
N GLU A 84 20.05 1.36 2.05
CA GLU A 84 21.00 1.04 1.01
C GLU A 84 20.35 0.32 -0.13
N ASN A 85 20.81 0.63 -1.34
CA ASN A 85 20.41 -0.11 -2.54
C ASN A 85 18.91 -0.03 -2.83
N VAL A 86 18.27 1.06 -2.41
CA VAL A 86 16.86 1.27 -2.69
C VAL A 86 16.70 1.45 -4.19
N PRO A 87 15.82 0.67 -4.84
CA PRO A 87 15.58 0.87 -6.27
C PRO A 87 15.07 2.27 -6.55
N GLU A 88 15.42 2.78 -7.70
CA GLU A 88 15.07 4.15 -8.03
C GLU A 88 13.58 4.41 -7.94
N LYS A 89 12.77 3.45 -8.34
CA LYS A 89 11.32 3.65 -8.33
C LYS A 89 10.75 3.79 -6.93
N PHE A 90 11.50 3.38 -5.92
CA PHE A 90 11.06 3.52 -4.53
C PHE A 90 11.89 4.50 -3.75
N ASP A 91 12.87 5.12 -4.39
CA ASP A 91 13.76 6.04 -3.70
C ASP A 91 13.19 7.44 -3.76
N ASP A 92 12.17 7.68 -2.95
CA ASP A 92 11.43 8.92 -3.04
C ASP A 92 10.99 9.33 -1.63
N GLU A 93 10.11 10.32 -1.60
CA GLU A 93 9.70 10.90 -0.34
C GLU A 93 8.96 9.91 0.55
N MET A 94 8.14 9.04 -0.06
CA MET A 94 7.41 8.06 0.73
C MET A 94 8.39 7.12 1.44
N MET A 95 9.40 6.66 0.73
CA MET A 95 10.41 5.80 1.34
C MET A 95 11.14 6.54 2.46
N ALA A 96 11.46 7.80 2.26
CA ALA A 96 12.14 8.56 3.28
C ALA A 96 11.30 8.67 4.54
N ARG A 97 9.99 8.84 4.39
CA ARG A 97 9.10 8.89 5.53
C ARG A 97 9.11 7.57 6.31
N ILE A 98 9.11 6.47 5.59
CA ILE A 98 9.12 5.16 6.23
C ILE A 98 10.45 4.94 6.94
N GLN A 99 11.55 5.34 6.32
CA GLN A 99 12.87 5.13 6.88
C GLN A 99 13.11 5.87 8.19
N LYS A 100 12.33 6.90 8.44
CA LYS A 100 12.48 7.60 9.71
C LYS A 100 12.12 6.73 10.88
N LEU A 101 11.19 5.82 10.69
CA LEU A 101 10.76 4.88 11.74
C LEU A 101 10.28 5.58 13.00
N ASP A 102 9.93 6.86 12.89
CA ASP A 102 9.53 7.61 14.07
C ASP A 102 8.17 7.17 14.59
N PHE A 103 7.34 6.59 13.70
CA PHE A 103 6.07 6.02 14.12
C PHE A 103 6.29 4.79 15.00
N MET A 104 7.44 4.17 14.89
CA MET A 104 7.75 3.01 15.73
C MET A 104 8.09 3.43 17.15
N THR A 105 8.71 4.58 17.28
CA THR A 105 9.09 5.08 18.58
C THR A 105 7.89 5.24 19.48
N LEU A 106 6.79 5.70 18.90
CA LEU A 106 5.58 5.86 19.70
C LEU A 106 5.09 4.55 20.24
N LYS A 107 5.25 3.50 19.47
CA LYS A 107 4.80 2.18 19.90
C LYS A 107 5.70 1.62 20.97
N ALA A 108 6.93 2.02 20.99
CA ALA A 108 7.85 1.50 21.96
C ALA A 108 7.51 1.94 23.37
N LYS A 109 6.64 2.92 23.47
CA LYS A 109 6.21 3.30 24.81
C LYS A 109 5.19 2.32 25.30
#